data_0eb1ff0b911f9f16a45447c57998834f
#
_entry.id   0eb1ff0b911f9f16a45447c57998834f
#
_cell.length_a   1.000
_cell.length_b   1.000
_cell.length_c   1.000
_cell.angle_alpha   90.00
_cell.angle_beta   90.00
_cell.angle_gamma   90.00
#
_symmetry.space_group_name_H-M   'P 1'
#
loop_
_entity.id
_entity.type
_entity.pdbx_description
1 polymer ?
#
loop_
_entity_poly.entity_id
_entity_poly.type
_entity_poly.pdbx_seq_one_letter_code
_entity_poly.pdbx_strand_id
1 'polypeptide(L)'
;MEKTKKKKRKSNNAADAWKLFRKNKAAMAGLVVLAVFVFFALFADLLIPYEAAVIQSPKDRLMAPCMQHWLGTDEFGRDMLARIIHGSRRSLSLGVGTTAVSLLLGGIIGACCGIYGSRFDS
;
A
#
# COMPACT_ATOMS: atom_id res chain seq x y z
N MET A 1 20.52 30.46 43.05
CA MET A 1 20.92 29.27 42.22
C MET A 1 19.69 28.36 42.13
N GLU A 2 18.89 28.55 41.14
CA GLU A 2 17.65 27.82 40.95
C GLU A 2 17.85 26.75 39.84
N LYS A 3 17.99 25.48 40.28
CA LYS A 3 18.13 24.35 39.37
C LYS A 3 16.77 23.99 38.83
N THR A 4 16.40 24.53 37.67
CA THR A 4 15.23 24.11 36.89
C THR A 4 15.37 22.65 36.48
N LYS A 5 14.73 21.74 37.18
CA LYS A 5 14.54 20.35 36.80
C LYS A 5 13.76 20.30 35.51
N LYS A 6 14.41 20.22 34.35
CA LYS A 6 13.83 19.84 33.09
C LYS A 6 13.30 18.40 33.22
N LYS A 7 12.03 18.28 33.57
CA LYS A 7 11.28 17.01 33.57
C LYS A 7 11.32 16.47 32.13
N LYS A 8 12.21 15.50 31.87
CA LYS A 8 12.27 14.77 30.60
C LYS A 8 10.91 14.08 30.41
N ARG A 9 9.98 14.74 29.71
CA ARG A 9 8.77 14.13 29.23
C ARG A 9 9.21 12.97 28.33
N LYS A 10 9.01 11.75 28.76
CA LYS A 10 9.10 10.57 27.92
C LYS A 10 8.05 10.76 26.83
N SER A 11 8.45 11.40 25.75
CA SER A 11 7.62 11.56 24.56
C SER A 11 7.41 10.16 24.00
N ASN A 12 6.19 9.68 24.05
CA ASN A 12 5.81 8.49 23.30
C ASN A 12 5.76 8.91 21.83
N ASN A 13 6.92 8.90 21.18
CA ASN A 13 7.11 9.35 19.81
C ASN A 13 6.06 8.77 18.84
N ALA A 14 5.65 7.53 19.08
CA ALA A 14 4.58 6.88 18.31
C ALA A 14 3.20 7.53 18.53
N ALA A 15 2.84 7.87 19.78
CA ALA A 15 1.55 8.50 20.09
C ALA A 15 1.46 9.93 19.57
N ASP A 16 2.57 10.66 19.64
CA ASP A 16 2.63 12.04 19.13
C ASP A 16 2.65 12.05 17.59
N ALA A 17 3.35 11.12 16.96
CA ALA A 17 3.31 10.90 15.51
C ALA A 17 1.88 10.54 15.04
N TRP A 18 1.19 9.66 15.77
CA TRP A 18 -0.20 9.29 15.46
C TRP A 18 -1.16 10.48 15.57
N LYS A 19 -1.00 11.33 16.58
CA LYS A 19 -1.82 12.55 16.72
C LYS A 19 -1.59 13.54 15.57
N LEU A 20 -0.33 13.72 15.15
CA LEU A 20 0.02 14.54 14.00
C LEU A 20 -0.56 13.98 12.70
N PHE A 21 -0.47 12.66 12.53
CA PHE A 21 -1.01 11.94 11.38
C PHE A 21 -2.54 12.13 11.27
N ARG A 22 -3.27 11.98 12.38
CA ARG A 22 -4.73 12.20 12.42
C ARG A 22 -5.16 13.64 12.11
N LYS A 23 -4.30 14.63 12.33
CA LYS A 23 -4.59 16.03 11.97
C LYS A 23 -4.49 16.28 10.47
N ASN A 24 -3.73 15.47 9.75
CA ASN A 24 -3.58 15.61 8.31
C ASN A 24 -4.68 14.85 7.58
N LYS A 25 -5.67 15.58 7.05
CA LYS A 25 -6.81 14.99 6.32
C LYS A 25 -6.39 14.19 5.09
N ALA A 26 -5.36 14.65 4.38
CA ALA A 26 -4.83 13.94 3.21
C ALA A 26 -4.18 12.61 3.60
N ALA A 27 -3.43 12.58 4.70
CA ALA A 27 -2.83 11.34 5.21
C ALA A 27 -3.90 10.34 5.67
N MET A 28 -4.96 10.83 6.32
CA MET A 28 -6.10 9.98 6.72
C MET A 28 -6.84 9.42 5.52
N ALA A 29 -7.09 10.24 4.48
CA ALA A 29 -7.70 9.77 3.24
C ALA A 29 -6.85 8.69 2.57
N GLY A 30 -5.52 8.88 2.47
CA GLY A 30 -4.59 7.90 1.95
C GLY A 30 -4.59 6.59 2.75
N LEU A 31 -4.66 6.68 4.08
CA LEU A 31 -4.75 5.50 4.94
C LEU A 31 -6.05 4.71 4.71
N VAL A 32 -7.18 5.40 4.55
CA VAL A 32 -8.46 4.76 4.28
C VAL A 32 -8.43 4.03 2.93
N VAL A 33 -7.91 4.69 1.89
CA VAL A 33 -7.76 4.07 0.57
C VAL A 33 -6.87 2.83 0.65
N LEU A 34 -5.72 2.94 1.32
CA LEU A 34 -4.82 1.80 1.52
C LEU A 34 -5.50 0.65 2.29
N ALA A 35 -6.23 0.98 3.36
CA ALA A 35 -6.97 -0.03 4.14
C ALA A 35 -8.02 -0.76 3.30
N VAL A 36 -8.72 -0.05 2.42
CA VAL A 36 -9.68 -0.65 1.48
C VAL A 36 -8.99 -1.60 0.51
N PHE A 37 -7.84 -1.20 -0.06
CA PHE A 37 -7.08 -2.09 -0.95
C PHE A 37 -6.56 -3.34 -0.23
N VAL A 38 -6.04 -3.18 1.00
CA VAL A 38 -5.59 -4.29 1.83
C VAL A 38 -6.76 -5.24 2.15
N PHE A 39 -7.92 -4.68 2.49
CA PHE A 39 -9.12 -5.48 2.73
C PHE A 39 -9.50 -6.31 1.50
N PHE A 40 -9.58 -5.71 0.33
CA PHE A 40 -9.87 -6.44 -0.91
C PHE A 40 -8.80 -7.47 -1.25
N ALA A 41 -7.52 -7.18 -1.00
CA ALA A 41 -6.44 -8.12 -1.24
C ALA A 41 -6.50 -9.35 -0.34
N LEU A 42 -6.90 -9.17 0.94
CA LEU A 42 -7.01 -10.28 1.90
C LEU A 42 -8.25 -11.14 1.64
N PHE A 43 -9.38 -10.51 1.32
CA PHE A 43 -10.66 -11.18 1.13
C PHE A 43 -11.01 -11.45 -0.33
N ALA A 44 -10.06 -11.28 -1.26
CA ALA A 44 -10.27 -11.44 -2.70
C ALA A 44 -10.93 -12.79 -3.04
N ASP A 45 -10.38 -13.90 -2.55
CA ASP A 45 -10.86 -15.24 -2.87
C ASP A 45 -12.24 -15.55 -2.25
N LEU A 46 -12.61 -14.84 -1.17
CA LEU A 46 -13.91 -14.98 -0.52
C LEU A 46 -15.01 -14.14 -1.22
N LEU A 47 -14.63 -13.00 -1.77
CA LEU A 47 -15.55 -12.07 -2.43
C LEU A 47 -15.90 -12.52 -3.85
N ILE A 48 -14.90 -12.89 -4.63
CA ILE A 48 -15.06 -13.29 -6.03
C ILE A 48 -14.04 -14.39 -6.35
N PRO A 49 -14.47 -15.53 -6.90
CA PRO A 49 -13.55 -16.60 -7.28
C PRO A 49 -12.54 -16.11 -8.32
N TYR A 50 -11.31 -16.55 -8.19
CA TYR A 50 -10.21 -16.16 -9.10
C TYR A 50 -10.52 -16.49 -10.56
N GLU A 51 -11.29 -17.53 -10.79
CA GLU A 51 -11.74 -17.96 -12.12
C GLU A 51 -12.46 -16.84 -12.89
N ALA A 52 -13.29 -16.05 -12.22
CA ALA A 52 -13.99 -14.92 -12.82
C ALA A 52 -13.04 -13.82 -13.35
N ALA A 53 -11.84 -13.72 -12.77
CA ALA A 53 -10.81 -12.77 -13.22
C ALA A 53 -10.00 -13.26 -14.42
N VAL A 54 -9.99 -14.58 -14.67
CA VAL A 54 -9.08 -15.24 -15.64
C VAL A 54 -9.84 -15.86 -16.82
N ILE A 55 -11.01 -16.45 -16.58
CA ILE A 55 -11.79 -17.11 -17.63
C ILE A 55 -12.25 -16.07 -18.65
N GLN A 56 -11.98 -16.38 -19.90
CA GLN A 56 -12.39 -15.55 -21.04
C GLN A 56 -13.74 -16.03 -21.55
N SER A 57 -14.70 -15.09 -21.62
CA SER A 57 -16.04 -15.35 -22.18
C SER A 57 -16.24 -14.50 -23.44
N PRO A 58 -15.95 -15.02 -24.64
CA PRO A 58 -16.09 -14.25 -25.88
C PRO A 58 -17.50 -13.69 -26.11
N LYS A 59 -18.51 -14.29 -25.47
CA LYS A 59 -19.91 -13.87 -25.55
C LYS A 59 -20.20 -12.60 -24.77
N ASP A 60 -19.43 -12.36 -23.70
CA ASP A 60 -19.64 -11.27 -22.73
C ASP A 60 -18.61 -10.15 -22.91
N ARG A 61 -18.09 -9.99 -24.13
CA ARG A 61 -17.08 -8.97 -24.44
C ARG A 61 -17.67 -7.57 -24.41
N LEU A 62 -16.94 -6.65 -23.76
CA LEU A 62 -17.30 -5.22 -23.72
C LEU A 62 -18.72 -4.95 -23.21
N MET A 63 -19.21 -5.78 -22.30
CA MET A 63 -20.52 -5.56 -21.69
C MET A 63 -20.48 -4.35 -20.77
N ALA A 64 -21.51 -3.52 -20.85
CA ALA A 64 -21.73 -2.42 -19.92
C ALA A 64 -21.97 -2.96 -18.49
N PRO A 65 -21.74 -2.14 -17.45
CA PRO A 65 -22.06 -2.52 -16.08
C PRO A 65 -23.49 -3.07 -15.94
N CYS A 66 -23.60 -4.26 -15.39
CA CYS A 66 -24.87 -4.96 -15.15
C CYS A 66 -24.84 -5.71 -13.81
N MET A 67 -25.97 -6.27 -13.41
CA MET A 67 -26.10 -7.00 -12.14
C MET A 67 -25.12 -8.18 -12.00
N GLN A 68 -24.71 -8.79 -13.12
CA GLN A 68 -23.77 -9.91 -13.14
C GLN A 68 -22.30 -9.42 -13.19
N HIS A 69 -22.06 -8.27 -13.82
CA HIS A 69 -20.74 -7.65 -13.97
C HIS A 69 -20.83 -6.18 -13.57
N TRP A 70 -20.64 -5.89 -12.30
CA TRP A 70 -20.83 -4.56 -11.70
C TRP A 70 -20.00 -3.45 -12.36
N LEU A 71 -18.80 -3.76 -12.81
CA LEU A 71 -17.94 -2.83 -13.55
C LEU A 71 -17.84 -3.17 -15.05
N GLY A 72 -18.73 -4.05 -15.54
CA GLY A 72 -18.67 -4.53 -16.91
C GLY A 72 -17.54 -5.53 -17.16
N THR A 73 -17.31 -5.83 -18.44
CA THR A 73 -16.30 -6.79 -18.88
C THR A 73 -15.27 -6.13 -19.81
N ASP A 74 -14.10 -6.73 -19.89
CA ASP A 74 -13.03 -6.26 -20.77
C ASP A 74 -13.16 -6.80 -22.22
N GLU A 75 -12.16 -6.51 -23.06
CA GLU A 75 -12.07 -7.00 -24.44
C GLU A 75 -12.08 -8.53 -24.58
N PHE A 76 -11.77 -9.23 -23.49
CA PHE A 76 -11.75 -10.70 -23.45
C PHE A 76 -12.96 -11.30 -22.74
N GLY A 77 -13.93 -10.46 -22.33
CA GLY A 77 -15.11 -10.90 -21.58
C GLY A 77 -14.83 -11.29 -20.13
N ARG A 78 -13.74 -10.77 -19.53
CA ARG A 78 -13.41 -11.01 -18.12
C ARG A 78 -14.05 -9.96 -17.25
N ASP A 79 -14.46 -10.33 -16.04
CA ASP A 79 -15.05 -9.41 -15.08
C ASP A 79 -14.01 -8.38 -14.60
N MET A 80 -14.28 -7.11 -14.86
CA MET A 80 -13.39 -6.00 -14.47
C MET A 80 -13.27 -5.86 -12.96
N LEU A 81 -14.35 -6.08 -12.20
CA LEU A 81 -14.33 -6.04 -10.74
C LEU A 81 -13.43 -7.14 -10.16
N ALA A 82 -13.59 -8.37 -10.66
CA ALA A 82 -12.74 -9.50 -10.26
C ALA A 82 -11.26 -9.21 -10.52
N ARG A 83 -10.94 -8.61 -11.67
CA ARG A 83 -9.56 -8.23 -12.03
C ARG A 83 -8.98 -7.17 -11.12
N ILE A 84 -9.75 -6.17 -10.74
CA ILE A 84 -9.31 -5.10 -9.83
C ILE A 84 -9.02 -5.70 -8.43
N ILE A 85 -9.92 -6.52 -7.92
CA ILE A 85 -9.78 -7.14 -6.60
C ILE A 85 -8.56 -8.06 -6.54
N HIS A 86 -8.42 -8.99 -7.47
CA HIS A 86 -7.27 -9.89 -7.51
C HIS A 86 -5.98 -9.18 -7.94
N GLY A 87 -6.07 -8.15 -8.78
CA GLY A 87 -4.95 -7.29 -9.18
C GLY A 87 -4.38 -6.50 -8.01
N SER A 88 -5.21 -6.03 -7.08
CA SER A 88 -4.77 -5.30 -5.90
C SER A 88 -3.83 -6.13 -5.02
N ARG A 89 -4.08 -7.43 -4.88
CA ARG A 89 -3.21 -8.37 -4.14
C ARG A 89 -1.80 -8.45 -4.76
N ARG A 90 -1.73 -8.55 -6.09
CA ARG A 90 -0.44 -8.57 -6.80
C ARG A 90 0.29 -7.24 -6.70
N SER A 91 -0.43 -6.13 -6.87
CA SER A 91 0.14 -4.78 -6.75
C SER A 91 0.69 -4.51 -5.36
N LEU A 92 -0.04 -4.89 -4.31
CA LEU A 92 0.42 -4.73 -2.92
C LEU A 92 1.66 -5.60 -2.64
N SER A 93 1.67 -6.87 -3.07
CA SER A 93 2.82 -7.76 -2.86
C SER A 93 4.07 -7.24 -3.58
N LEU A 94 3.94 -6.77 -4.81
CA LEU A 94 5.03 -6.15 -5.55
C LEU A 94 5.49 -4.84 -4.90
N GLY A 95 4.55 -3.99 -4.47
CA GLY A 95 4.86 -2.72 -3.79
C GLY A 95 5.64 -2.93 -2.49
N VAL A 96 5.21 -3.87 -1.66
CA VAL A 96 5.93 -4.23 -0.43
C VAL A 96 7.30 -4.82 -0.74
N GLY A 97 7.36 -5.74 -1.72
CA GLY A 97 8.62 -6.37 -2.12
C GLY A 97 9.65 -5.37 -2.63
N THR A 98 9.25 -4.50 -3.55
CA THR A 98 10.15 -3.47 -4.11
C THR A 98 10.61 -2.48 -3.03
N THR A 99 9.71 -2.07 -2.14
CA THR A 99 10.05 -1.16 -1.04
C THR A 99 11.04 -1.82 -0.07
N ALA A 100 10.84 -3.09 0.28
CA ALA A 100 11.75 -3.84 1.15
C ALA A 100 13.16 -3.94 0.53
N VAL A 101 13.26 -4.30 -0.75
CA VAL A 101 14.54 -4.37 -1.46
C VAL A 101 15.21 -2.99 -1.53
N SER A 102 14.46 -1.95 -1.87
CA SER A 102 14.99 -0.57 -1.92
C SER A 102 15.49 -0.10 -0.55
N LEU A 103 14.77 -0.42 0.50
CA LEU A 103 15.15 -0.06 1.87
C LEU A 103 16.44 -0.78 2.31
N LEU A 104 16.56 -2.06 1.97
CA LEU A 104 17.77 -2.84 2.29
C LEU A 104 18.98 -2.30 1.52
N LEU A 105 18.86 -2.13 0.21
CA LEU A 105 19.97 -1.64 -0.62
C LEU A 105 20.33 -0.19 -0.25
N GLY A 106 19.34 0.69 -0.14
CA GLY A 106 19.55 2.08 0.26
C GLY A 106 20.14 2.20 1.67
N GLY A 107 19.66 1.36 2.59
CA GLY A 107 20.20 1.31 3.97
C GLY A 107 21.65 0.86 4.01
N ILE A 108 22.02 -0.18 3.28
CA ILE A 108 23.40 -0.67 3.19
C ILE A 108 24.30 0.41 2.56
N ILE A 109 23.92 0.97 1.43
CA ILE A 109 24.67 2.01 0.75
C ILE A 109 24.79 3.25 1.63
N GLY A 110 23.69 3.70 2.25
CA GLY A 110 23.67 4.84 3.16
C GLY A 110 24.56 4.62 4.39
N ALA A 111 24.55 3.44 4.98
CA ALA A 111 25.42 3.09 6.09
C ALA A 111 26.91 3.08 5.67
N CYS A 112 27.22 2.51 4.52
CA CYS A 112 28.57 2.53 3.97
C CYS A 112 29.06 3.96 3.71
N CYS A 113 28.23 4.80 3.06
CA CYS A 113 28.57 6.20 2.83
C CYS A 113 28.71 6.98 4.14
N GLY A 114 27.88 6.70 5.15
CA GLY A 114 27.98 7.34 6.47
C GLY A 114 29.28 6.99 7.23
N ILE A 115 29.75 5.76 7.08
CA ILE A 115 30.99 5.31 7.72
C ILE A 115 32.23 5.79 6.96
N TYR A 116 32.19 5.77 5.62
CA TYR A 116 33.33 6.15 4.77
C TYR A 116 33.28 7.60 4.30
N GLY A 117 32.14 8.28 4.44
CA GLY A 117 31.90 9.63 3.88
C GLY A 117 32.81 10.72 4.43
N SER A 118 33.38 10.55 5.64
CA SER A 118 34.38 11.47 6.20
C SER A 118 35.74 11.44 5.44
N ARG A 119 35.94 10.49 4.56
CA ARG A 119 37.21 10.33 3.80
C ARG A 119 37.14 10.84 2.35
N PHE A 120 35.93 11.11 1.87
CA PHE A 120 35.72 11.58 0.48
C PHE A 120 35.46 13.09 0.36
N ASP A 121 35.36 13.80 1.49
CA ASP A 121 35.08 15.24 1.54
C ASP A 121 36.35 16.07 1.86
N SER A 122 37.51 15.63 1.36
CA SER A 122 38.76 16.39 1.38
C SER A 122 39.18 16.77 -0.03
#